data_a11a83998011a75fef0ebc3a09108d32
#
_entry.id   a11a83998011a75fef0ebc3a09108d32
#
_cell.length_a   1.000
_cell.length_b   1.000
_cell.length_c   1.000
_cell.angle_alpha   90.00
_cell.angle_beta   90.00
_cell.angle_gamma   90.00
#
_symmetry.space_group_name_H-M   'P 1'
#
loop_
_entity.id
_entity.type
_entity.pdbx_description
1 polymer ?
#
loop_
_entity_poly.entity_id
_entity_poly.type
_entity_poly.pdbx_seq_one_letter_code
_entity_poly.pdbx_strand_id
1 'polypeptide(L)'
;MLENIVQALLLEMLMLPSGKTVVYGGDRVFAVGLSKSIQKFIDYQDVGAKYTISTLKDFMGFGETERQSPLVCVEVKVTGKEPYCGKELKDTGIQSEEHCMIVGIKREDDTIMMPHATTVIRQGDVLWVMGAEMNVEHLEALSKE
;
A
#
# COMPACT_ATOMS: atom_id res chain seq x y z
N MET A 1 -17.07 7.84 -19.27
CA MET A 1 -16.13 8.24 -18.20
C MET A 1 -16.58 7.79 -16.83
N LEU A 2 -17.78 8.14 -16.39
CA LEU A 2 -18.36 7.63 -15.14
C LEU A 2 -18.51 6.10 -15.16
N GLU A 3 -18.87 5.55 -16.30
CA GLU A 3 -19.02 4.11 -16.46
C GLU A 3 -17.71 3.37 -16.27
N ASN A 4 -16.60 3.91 -16.76
CA ASN A 4 -15.28 3.30 -16.56
C ASN A 4 -14.85 3.33 -15.10
N ILE A 5 -15.18 4.40 -14.38
CA ILE A 5 -14.89 4.52 -12.94
C ILE A 5 -15.71 3.51 -12.15
N VAL A 6 -17.01 3.43 -12.44
CA VAL A 6 -17.91 2.48 -11.78
C VAL A 6 -17.47 1.05 -12.08
N GLN A 7 -17.09 0.77 -13.32
CA GLN A 7 -16.62 -0.55 -13.72
C GLN A 7 -15.29 -0.89 -13.05
N ALA A 8 -14.37 0.05 -12.95
CA ALA A 8 -13.11 -0.15 -12.23
C ALA A 8 -13.36 -0.41 -10.74
N LEU A 9 -14.32 0.29 -10.12
CA LEU A 9 -14.68 0.09 -8.72
C LEU A 9 -15.40 -1.23 -8.47
N LEU A 10 -16.26 -1.64 -9.39
CA LEU A 10 -17.09 -2.84 -9.21
C LEU A 10 -16.43 -4.11 -9.72
N LEU A 11 -15.66 -4.03 -10.80
CA LEU A 11 -15.09 -5.19 -11.47
C LEU A 11 -13.57 -5.29 -11.34
N GLU A 12 -12.87 -4.17 -11.36
CA GLU A 12 -11.41 -4.16 -11.41
C GLU A 12 -10.81 -3.03 -10.60
N MET A 13 -11.09 -2.97 -9.32
CA MET A 13 -10.32 -2.10 -8.46
C MET A 13 -8.92 -2.70 -8.32
N LEU A 14 -7.94 -2.08 -8.98
CA LEU A 14 -6.55 -2.50 -8.86
C LEU A 14 -6.00 -2.02 -7.53
N MET A 15 -5.90 -2.93 -6.58
CA MET A 15 -5.27 -2.67 -5.30
C MET A 15 -3.78 -2.91 -5.42
N LEU A 16 -2.99 -1.92 -5.02
CA LEU A 16 -1.53 -1.96 -5.06
C LEU A 16 -1.02 -2.32 -6.47
N PRO A 17 -1.31 -1.47 -7.45
CA PRO A 17 -0.85 -1.71 -8.81
C PRO A 17 0.67 -1.80 -8.89
N SER A 18 1.17 -2.58 -9.82
CA SER A 18 2.61 -2.76 -10.00
C SER A 18 3.25 -1.52 -10.66
N GLY A 19 4.58 -1.44 -10.61
CA GLY A 19 5.31 -0.39 -11.32
C GLY A 19 5.12 -0.38 -12.83
N LYS A 20 4.55 -1.46 -13.39
CA LYS A 20 4.28 -1.58 -14.83
C LYS A 20 2.84 -1.19 -15.21
N THR A 21 1.99 -0.91 -14.23
CA THR A 21 0.62 -0.51 -14.49
C THR A 21 0.59 0.85 -15.17
N VAL A 22 -0.14 0.94 -16.27
CA VAL A 22 -0.28 2.18 -17.03
C VAL A 22 -1.54 2.92 -16.57
N VAL A 23 -1.40 4.20 -16.30
CA VAL A 23 -2.53 5.07 -15.92
C VAL A 23 -3.09 5.71 -17.18
N TYR A 24 -4.40 5.59 -17.34
CA TYR A 24 -5.11 6.14 -18.52
C TYR A 24 -5.94 7.36 -18.13
N GLY A 25 -6.28 8.16 -19.14
CA GLY A 25 -7.22 9.27 -18.95
C GLY A 25 -8.56 8.75 -18.43
N GLY A 26 -9.07 9.38 -17.39
CA GLY A 26 -10.31 8.98 -16.73
C GLY A 26 -10.13 8.06 -15.54
N ASP A 27 -8.94 7.53 -15.33
CA ASP A 27 -8.66 6.72 -14.14
C ASP A 27 -8.73 7.56 -12.87
N ARG A 28 -9.21 6.96 -11.80
CA ARG A 28 -9.10 7.53 -10.46
C ARG A 28 -7.94 6.85 -9.75
N VAL A 29 -6.99 7.66 -9.32
CA VAL A 29 -5.80 7.18 -8.64
C VAL A 29 -5.88 7.54 -7.15
N PHE A 30 -5.67 6.55 -6.31
CA PHE A 30 -5.58 6.76 -4.87
C PHE A 30 -4.11 6.67 -4.47
N ALA A 31 -3.58 7.78 -3.99
CA ALA A 31 -2.18 7.87 -3.60
C ALA A 31 -2.06 8.04 -2.10
N VAL A 32 -1.17 7.28 -1.49
CA VAL A 32 -0.87 7.34 -0.06
C VAL A 32 0.56 7.83 0.11
N GLY A 33 0.75 8.80 0.98
CA GLY A 33 2.08 9.33 1.25
C GLY A 33 2.06 10.36 2.37
N LEU A 34 3.21 10.95 2.62
CA LEU A 34 3.31 12.06 3.58
C LEU A 34 2.63 13.29 3.00
N SER A 35 2.00 14.10 3.86
CA SER A 35 1.25 15.28 3.45
C SER A 35 2.04 16.20 2.52
N LYS A 36 3.32 16.45 2.83
CA LYS A 36 4.18 17.30 1.99
C LYS A 36 4.40 16.70 0.61
N SER A 37 4.59 15.39 0.53
CA SER A 37 4.82 14.71 -0.75
C SER A 37 3.54 14.68 -1.58
N ILE A 38 2.42 14.43 -0.95
CA ILE A 38 1.10 14.48 -1.61
C ILE A 38 0.84 15.88 -2.14
N GLN A 39 1.12 16.93 -1.36
CA GLN A 39 0.91 18.30 -1.81
C GLN A 39 1.78 18.64 -3.02
N LYS A 40 3.05 18.24 -3.01
CA LYS A 40 3.94 18.42 -4.17
C LYS A 40 3.40 17.71 -5.41
N PHE A 41 2.91 16.49 -5.23
CA PHE A 41 2.32 15.72 -6.33
C PHE A 41 1.11 16.45 -6.93
N ILE A 42 0.22 16.96 -6.08
CA ILE A 42 -0.97 17.70 -6.50
C ILE A 42 -0.56 18.97 -7.24
N ASP A 43 0.38 19.73 -6.70
CA ASP A 43 0.84 20.99 -7.29
C ASP A 43 1.50 20.75 -8.66
N TYR A 44 2.20 19.64 -8.80
CA TYR A 44 2.86 19.27 -10.06
C TYR A 44 1.87 18.85 -11.14
N GLN A 45 0.75 18.22 -10.77
CA GLN A 45 -0.21 17.66 -11.73
C GLN A 45 -1.06 18.69 -12.45
N ASP A 46 -1.01 19.93 -12.03
CA ASP A 46 -1.61 21.03 -12.76
C ASP A 46 -3.10 20.86 -13.13
N VAL A 47 -3.55 21.79 -13.79
CA VAL A 47 -4.82 22.25 -14.39
C VAL A 47 -5.88 21.17 -14.52
N GLY A 48 -6.96 21.28 -13.76
CA GLY A 48 -8.17 20.49 -13.91
C GLY A 48 -8.18 19.16 -13.18
N ALA A 49 -7.09 18.79 -12.53
CA ALA A 49 -7.09 17.60 -11.68
C ALA A 49 -7.97 17.85 -10.45
N LYS A 50 -8.96 17.00 -10.25
CA LYS A 50 -9.78 17.02 -9.04
C LYS A 50 -9.20 16.04 -8.05
N TYR A 51 -9.01 16.48 -6.83
CA TYR A 51 -8.49 15.63 -5.78
C TYR A 51 -9.26 15.84 -4.48
N THR A 52 -9.26 14.79 -3.67
CA THR A 52 -9.79 14.83 -2.32
C THR A 52 -8.73 14.29 -1.38
N ILE A 53 -8.39 15.07 -0.36
CA ILE A 53 -7.43 14.63 0.66
C ILE A 53 -8.23 14.04 1.82
N SER A 54 -7.89 12.80 2.19
CA SER A 54 -8.52 12.07 3.28
C SER A 54 -7.44 11.53 4.21
N THR A 55 -7.82 11.22 5.43
CA THR A 55 -6.93 10.50 6.33
C THR A 55 -6.79 9.05 5.85
N LEU A 56 -5.74 8.37 6.29
CA LEU A 56 -5.58 6.96 5.98
C LEU A 56 -6.79 6.15 6.46
N LYS A 57 -7.31 6.49 7.63
CA LYS A 57 -8.51 5.84 8.20
C LYS A 57 -9.71 5.97 7.27
N ASP A 58 -9.95 7.16 6.74
CA ASP A 58 -11.07 7.41 5.81
C ASP A 58 -10.85 6.64 4.51
N PHE A 59 -9.62 6.65 3.99
CA PHE A 59 -9.26 5.89 2.80
C PHE A 59 -9.50 4.40 2.97
N MET A 60 -9.16 3.84 4.13
CA MET A 60 -9.34 2.42 4.41
C MET A 60 -10.81 1.98 4.37
N GLY A 61 -11.74 2.90 4.66
CA GLY A 61 -13.17 2.65 4.53
C GLY A 61 -13.73 2.83 3.12
N PHE A 62 -12.93 3.36 2.18
CA PHE A 62 -13.38 3.64 0.83
C PHE A 62 -13.65 2.34 0.06
N GLY A 63 -14.82 2.28 -0.60
CA GLY A 63 -15.17 1.14 -1.43
C GLY A 63 -15.42 -0.16 -0.65
N GLU A 64 -15.65 -0.06 0.64
CA GLU A 64 -15.84 -1.24 1.50
C GLU A 64 -17.00 -2.13 1.04
N THR A 65 -18.04 -1.52 0.47
CA THR A 65 -19.18 -2.25 -0.06
C THR A 65 -18.91 -2.90 -1.43
N GLU A 66 -17.94 -2.39 -2.17
CA GLU A 66 -17.57 -2.86 -3.50
C GLU A 66 -16.43 -3.89 -3.47
N ARG A 67 -15.76 -4.05 -2.35
CA ARG A 67 -14.65 -5.00 -2.21
C ARG A 67 -15.11 -6.28 -1.55
N GLN A 68 -14.56 -7.40 -1.99
CA GLN A 68 -14.81 -8.70 -1.37
C GLN A 68 -14.07 -8.85 -0.04
N SER A 69 -13.01 -8.08 0.16
CA SER A 69 -12.21 -8.11 1.38
C SER A 69 -11.91 -6.68 1.80
N PRO A 70 -12.08 -6.35 3.10
CA PRO A 70 -11.77 -5.01 3.57
C PRO A 70 -10.27 -4.71 3.45
N LEU A 71 -9.96 -3.43 3.28
CA LEU A 71 -8.60 -2.94 3.30
C LEU A 71 -8.19 -2.72 4.75
N VAL A 72 -7.08 -3.30 5.16
CA VAL A 72 -6.58 -3.21 6.54
C VAL A 72 -5.13 -2.73 6.58
N CYS A 73 -4.75 -2.16 7.71
CA CYS A 73 -3.36 -1.84 8.01
C CYS A 73 -3.02 -2.46 9.36
N VAL A 74 -2.00 -3.31 9.39
CA VAL A 74 -1.61 -4.03 10.61
C VAL A 74 -0.13 -3.87 10.87
N GLU A 75 0.27 -4.13 12.11
CA GLU A 75 1.67 -4.20 12.51
C GLU A 75 2.13 -5.66 12.47
N VAL A 76 3.24 -5.89 11.78
CA VAL A 76 3.87 -7.21 11.70
C VAL A 76 5.29 -7.10 12.25
N LYS A 77 5.57 -7.82 13.32
CA LYS A 77 6.91 -7.84 13.92
C LYS A 77 7.79 -8.86 13.21
N VAL A 78 8.96 -8.43 12.78
CA VAL A 78 9.93 -9.29 12.12
C VAL A 78 10.74 -10.04 13.16
N THR A 79 10.59 -11.36 13.20
CA THR A 79 11.26 -12.22 14.18
C THR A 79 12.64 -12.69 13.72
N GLY A 80 12.92 -12.60 12.43
CA GLY A 80 14.16 -13.08 11.83
C GLY A 80 13.99 -14.41 11.08
N LYS A 81 12.84 -15.06 11.22
CA LYS A 81 12.56 -16.36 10.59
C LYS A 81 11.83 -16.22 9.26
N GLU A 82 11.27 -15.05 9.00
CA GLU A 82 10.48 -14.81 7.80
C GLU A 82 11.36 -14.84 6.55
N PRO A 83 10.82 -15.35 5.42
CA PRO A 83 11.59 -15.43 4.17
C PRO A 83 11.98 -14.05 3.62
N TYR A 84 11.28 -12.99 4.01
CA TYR A 84 11.59 -11.63 3.57
C TYR A 84 12.62 -10.91 4.46
N CYS A 85 12.98 -11.48 5.62
CA CYS A 85 13.97 -10.87 6.52
C CYS A 85 15.36 -10.87 5.87
N GLY A 86 16.04 -9.73 5.91
CA GLY A 86 17.37 -9.58 5.33
C GLY A 86 17.37 -9.19 3.85
N LYS A 87 16.20 -9.05 3.25
CA LYS A 87 16.08 -8.66 1.84
C LYS A 87 15.68 -7.20 1.69
N GLU A 88 16.03 -6.61 0.55
CA GLU A 88 15.48 -5.31 0.16
C GLU A 88 13.98 -5.47 -0.15
N LEU A 89 13.20 -4.42 0.11
CA LEU A 89 11.73 -4.47 -0.11
C LEU A 89 11.37 -4.95 -1.51
N LYS A 90 12.07 -4.48 -2.53
CA LYS A 90 11.82 -4.89 -3.93
C LYS A 90 12.01 -6.38 -4.17
N ASP A 91 12.81 -7.07 -3.35
CA ASP A 91 13.15 -8.48 -3.51
C ASP A 91 12.36 -9.39 -2.57
N THR A 92 11.49 -8.83 -1.73
CA THR A 92 10.74 -9.60 -0.74
C THR A 92 9.53 -10.32 -1.31
N GLY A 93 8.98 -9.86 -2.42
CA GLY A 93 7.72 -10.36 -2.95
C GLY A 93 6.49 -9.84 -2.22
N ILE A 94 6.65 -9.03 -1.18
CA ILE A 94 5.51 -8.53 -0.38
C ILE A 94 4.52 -7.78 -1.26
N GLN A 95 4.99 -6.93 -2.16
CA GLN A 95 4.11 -6.21 -3.07
C GLN A 95 3.72 -7.06 -4.28
N SER A 96 4.68 -7.69 -4.94
CA SER A 96 4.45 -8.40 -6.20
C SER A 96 3.73 -9.74 -6.04
N GLU A 97 4.00 -10.49 -4.98
CA GLU A 97 3.43 -11.81 -4.76
C GLU A 97 2.33 -11.80 -3.70
N GLU A 98 2.55 -11.10 -2.59
CA GLU A 98 1.61 -11.07 -1.48
C GLU A 98 0.56 -9.96 -1.61
N HIS A 99 0.74 -9.05 -2.56
CA HIS A 99 -0.17 -7.93 -2.83
C HIS A 99 -0.41 -7.04 -1.61
N CYS A 100 0.65 -6.83 -0.81
CA CYS A 100 0.64 -5.95 0.35
C CYS A 100 1.62 -4.81 0.14
N MET A 101 1.41 -3.72 0.87
CA MET A 101 2.28 -2.54 0.81
C MET A 101 2.83 -2.25 2.21
N ILE A 102 4.13 -2.03 2.29
CA ILE A 102 4.76 -1.56 3.52
C ILE A 102 4.68 -0.04 3.53
N VAL A 103 3.84 0.52 4.39
CA VAL A 103 3.67 1.97 4.51
C VAL A 103 4.63 2.58 5.53
N GLY A 104 5.19 1.78 6.40
CA GLY A 104 6.16 2.24 7.39
C GLY A 104 6.92 1.10 8.03
N ILE A 105 8.09 1.42 8.55
CA ILE A 105 8.92 0.49 9.33
C ILE A 105 9.32 1.21 10.60
N LYS A 106 8.98 0.64 11.75
CA LYS A 106 9.47 1.11 13.03
C LYS A 106 10.71 0.29 13.38
N ARG A 107 11.84 0.97 13.52
CA ARG A 107 13.13 0.35 13.80
C ARG A 107 13.75 1.05 15.01
N GLU A 108 13.82 0.36 16.13
CA GLU A 108 14.28 0.95 17.37
C GLU A 108 13.47 2.21 17.69
N ASP A 109 14.14 3.37 17.78
CA ASP A 109 13.48 4.65 18.04
C ASP A 109 13.17 5.42 16.74
N ASP A 110 13.47 4.83 15.59
CA ASP A 110 13.28 5.47 14.29
C ASP A 110 12.03 4.94 13.60
N THR A 111 11.40 5.79 12.81
CA THR A 111 10.28 5.41 11.96
C THR A 111 10.59 5.81 10.53
N ILE A 112 10.59 4.83 9.63
CA ILE A 112 10.80 5.04 8.20
C ILE A 112 9.43 5.03 7.54
N MET A 113 8.94 6.18 7.10
CA MET A 113 7.65 6.27 6.40
C MET A 113 7.86 6.13 4.90
N MET A 114 6.98 5.35 4.25
CA MET A 114 7.04 5.09 2.82
C MET A 114 8.44 4.67 2.39
N PRO A 115 8.94 3.56 2.92
CA PRO A 115 10.33 3.15 2.69
C PRO A 115 10.63 2.91 1.21
N HIS A 116 11.88 3.19 0.82
CA HIS A 116 12.34 2.94 -0.54
C HIS A 116 12.42 1.45 -0.86
N ALA A 117 12.32 1.12 -2.13
CA ALA A 117 12.42 -0.25 -2.63
C ALA A 117 13.74 -0.95 -2.21
N THR A 118 14.78 -0.18 -1.94
CA THR A 118 16.09 -0.68 -1.53
C THR A 118 16.27 -0.81 -0.02
N THR A 119 15.26 -0.44 0.76
CA THR A 119 15.30 -0.59 2.22
C THR A 119 15.32 -2.07 2.58
N VAL A 120 16.26 -2.47 3.43
CA VAL A 120 16.40 -3.87 3.88
C VAL A 120 15.58 -4.08 5.15
N ILE A 121 14.77 -5.12 5.15
CA ILE A 121 14.01 -5.54 6.34
C ILE A 121 14.96 -6.27 7.30
N ARG A 122 14.89 -5.93 8.57
CA ARG A 122 15.78 -6.47 9.61
C ARG A 122 14.98 -7.11 10.73
N GLN A 123 15.59 -8.09 11.37
CA GLN A 123 15.02 -8.65 12.59
C GLN A 123 14.78 -7.55 13.63
N GLY A 124 13.63 -7.59 14.27
CA GLY A 124 13.21 -6.59 15.25
C GLY A 124 12.40 -5.43 14.68
N ASP A 125 12.38 -5.29 13.36
CA ASP A 125 11.53 -4.28 12.71
C ASP A 125 10.06 -4.57 13.00
N VAL A 126 9.27 -3.51 13.10
CA VAL A 126 7.82 -3.60 13.08
C VAL A 126 7.36 -2.98 11.77
N LEU A 127 6.77 -3.79 10.90
CA LEU A 127 6.29 -3.36 9.60
C LEU A 127 4.83 -2.92 9.71
N TRP A 128 4.51 -1.77 9.16
CA TRP A 128 3.13 -1.36 8.98
C TRP A 128 2.71 -1.77 7.58
N VAL A 129 1.87 -2.81 7.53
CA VAL A 129 1.48 -3.48 6.29
C VAL A 129 0.05 -3.13 5.94
N MET A 130 -0.19 -2.66 4.73
CA MET A 130 -1.52 -2.34 4.22
C MET A 130 -1.85 -3.24 3.04
N GLY A 131 -3.09 -3.73 3.01
CA GLY A 131 -3.57 -4.55 1.92
C GLY A 131 -4.97 -5.09 2.21
N ALA A 132 -5.49 -5.92 1.31
CA ALA A 132 -6.73 -6.64 1.58
C ALA A 132 -6.51 -7.59 2.75
N GLU A 133 -7.51 -7.74 3.61
CA GLU A 133 -7.41 -8.54 4.83
C GLU A 133 -6.87 -9.94 4.58
N MET A 134 -7.36 -10.63 3.56
CA MET A 134 -6.90 -11.96 3.17
C MET A 134 -5.39 -12.00 2.90
N ASN A 135 -4.89 -11.00 2.19
CA ASN A 135 -3.49 -10.94 1.80
C ASN A 135 -2.60 -10.63 3.01
N VAL A 136 -3.06 -9.74 3.88
CA VAL A 136 -2.34 -9.39 5.10
C VAL A 136 -2.28 -10.60 6.05
N GLU A 137 -3.37 -11.33 6.20
CA GLU A 137 -3.40 -12.55 7.01
C GLU A 137 -2.42 -13.59 6.50
N HIS A 138 -2.33 -13.76 5.18
CA HIS A 138 -1.37 -14.66 4.56
C HIS A 138 0.08 -14.23 4.87
N LEU A 139 0.35 -12.94 4.78
CA LEU A 139 1.68 -12.40 5.11
C LEU A 139 2.02 -12.60 6.58
N GLU A 140 1.06 -12.38 7.48
CA GLU A 140 1.25 -12.61 8.92
C GLU A 140 1.55 -14.09 9.21
N ALA A 141 0.93 -15.01 8.47
CA ALA A 141 1.15 -16.43 8.64
C ALA A 141 2.60 -16.83 8.36
N LEU A 142 3.29 -16.11 7.49
CA LEU A 142 4.71 -16.35 7.19
C LEU A 142 5.61 -16.07 8.40
N SER A 143 5.22 -15.19 9.29
CA SER A 143 6.00 -14.89 10.49
C SER A 143 5.76 -15.86 11.64
N LYS A 144 4.75 -16.71 11.54
CA LYS A 144 4.42 -17.69 12.59
C LYS A 144 5.03 -19.07 12.34
N GLU A 145 5.55 -19.29 11.17
CA GLU A 145 6.25 -20.52 10.82
C GLU A 145 7.73 -20.45 11.20
#